data_e6f3c0b03a4242d034a6c94bf1c49db4
#
_entry.id   e6f3c0b03a4242d034a6c94bf1c49db4
#
_cell.length_a   1.000
_cell.length_b   1.000
_cell.length_c   1.000
_cell.angle_alpha   90.00
_cell.angle_beta   90.00
_cell.angle_gamma   90.00
#
_symmetry.space_group_name_H-M   'P 1'
#
loop_
_entity.id
_entity.type
_entity.pdbx_description
1 polymer ?
#
loop_
_entity_poly.entity_id
_entity_poly.type
_entity_poly.pdbx_seq_one_letter_code
_entity_poly.pdbx_strand_id
1 'polypeptide(L)'
;MSPRYIYRLIQAFFKRFKAIIFVGIFVGILFFIGLYFILPNITSENQTIGIVGRFTPDNMPDEISLKLSKGLTTINKEGNIIPAIAKSWESPDDGKTWIFSIDENLIWSDGKKITTKDIDYAFSDATVDIVDDKTIKFNLSSPFSAFPVILSKPVFKKGLVGTGEYKVKTISLAGGYLQKLVITKKDEKITYKFYPSDDRLKLAFKLGAINKIYKIEDPSDFNEWKTVEIEKEIGYNNFVGIFFNTENENLSDKQIRQNLAYAIEKSDLPGERSIGPLSPNSWGYNPQVKPYDRDLSKTKDLKDTKIILSTLPNLLKTAEKIKKDWEEVGILCEIEVVSDIPENYQAFLATVDIPKDPDQYSLWHSTQTSTNVSRLANPRIDKLLEDGRIELDQETRKKIYLDFQRFLVEEVPAVFLYHPEYYTIKRK
;
A
#
# COMPACT_ATOMS: atom_id res chain seq x y z
N MET A 1 -62.89 14.73 43.17
CA MET A 1 -63.57 13.65 42.42
C MET A 1 -63.39 12.35 43.22
N SER A 2 -64.51 11.60 43.41
CA SER A 2 -64.40 10.37 44.16
C SER A 2 -63.66 9.27 43.41
N PRO A 3 -62.87 8.40 44.03
CA PRO A 3 -62.18 7.29 43.36
C PRO A 3 -63.12 6.39 42.54
N ARG A 4 -64.36 6.24 42.95
CA ARG A 4 -65.40 5.48 42.23
C ARG A 4 -65.81 6.12 40.87
N TYR A 5 -65.76 7.46 40.79
CA TYR A 5 -66.07 8.15 39.55
C TYR A 5 -64.96 7.98 38.54
N ILE A 6 -63.68 8.08 38.97
CA ILE A 6 -62.54 7.86 38.12
C ILE A 6 -62.50 6.43 37.55
N TYR A 7 -62.80 5.45 38.41
CA TYR A 7 -62.87 4.04 37.99
C TYR A 7 -63.96 3.81 36.91
N ARG A 8 -65.15 4.37 37.08
CA ARG A 8 -66.23 4.26 36.08
C ARG A 8 -65.87 4.96 34.77
N LEU A 9 -65.17 6.07 34.82
CA LEU A 9 -64.69 6.82 33.65
C LEU A 9 -63.70 6.01 32.87
N ILE A 10 -62.73 5.40 33.54
CA ILE A 10 -61.73 4.50 32.94
C ILE A 10 -62.42 3.30 32.30
N GLN A 11 -63.34 2.69 32.99
CA GLN A 11 -64.09 1.52 32.46
C GLN A 11 -64.91 1.86 31.24
N ALA A 12 -65.58 3.02 31.24
CA ALA A 12 -66.34 3.50 30.08
C ALA A 12 -65.42 3.84 28.89
N PHE A 13 -64.22 4.41 29.15
CA PHE A 13 -63.20 4.68 28.14
C PHE A 13 -62.70 3.39 27.50
N PHE A 14 -62.27 2.41 28.30
CA PHE A 14 -61.83 1.10 27.80
C PHE A 14 -62.96 0.39 26.99
N LYS A 15 -64.17 0.44 27.47
CA LYS A 15 -65.33 -0.18 26.76
C LYS A 15 -65.62 0.48 25.42
N ARG A 16 -65.44 1.82 25.34
CA ARG A 16 -65.70 2.61 24.12
C ARG A 16 -64.56 2.48 23.09
N PHE A 17 -63.31 2.43 23.56
CA PHE A 17 -62.11 2.48 22.72
C PHE A 17 -61.36 1.15 22.62
N LYS A 18 -61.96 0.03 23.09
CA LYS A 18 -61.28 -1.28 23.13
C LYS A 18 -60.64 -1.70 21.80
N ALA A 19 -61.32 -1.46 20.68
CA ALA A 19 -60.81 -1.83 19.36
C ALA A 19 -59.58 -0.98 18.97
N ILE A 20 -59.60 0.32 19.26
CA ILE A 20 -58.49 1.23 18.99
C ILE A 20 -57.28 0.89 19.85
N ILE A 21 -57.53 0.55 21.15
CA ILE A 21 -56.48 0.13 22.07
C ILE A 21 -55.86 -1.18 21.60
N PHE A 22 -56.67 -2.17 21.19
CA PHE A 22 -56.17 -3.44 20.67
C PHE A 22 -55.35 -3.26 19.38
N VAL A 23 -55.84 -2.43 18.45
CA VAL A 23 -55.09 -2.10 17.22
C VAL A 23 -53.79 -1.38 17.54
N GLY A 24 -53.79 -0.42 18.50
CA GLY A 24 -52.58 0.29 18.92
C GLY A 24 -51.53 -0.65 19.55
N ILE A 25 -51.96 -1.57 20.41
CA ILE A 25 -51.09 -2.59 21.00
C ILE A 25 -50.51 -3.51 19.91
N PHE A 26 -51.38 -3.96 18.97
CA PHE A 26 -50.97 -4.84 17.87
C PHE A 26 -49.92 -4.15 16.95
N VAL A 27 -50.17 -2.90 16.56
CA VAL A 27 -49.22 -2.08 15.79
C VAL A 27 -47.93 -1.85 16.55
N GLY A 28 -48.02 -1.57 17.87
CA GLY A 28 -46.84 -1.43 18.74
C GLY A 28 -46.01 -2.72 18.79
N ILE A 29 -46.67 -3.88 18.91
CA ILE A 29 -45.98 -5.18 18.89
C ILE A 29 -45.29 -5.42 17.53
N LEU A 30 -46.00 -5.17 16.43
CA LEU A 30 -45.43 -5.30 15.08
C LEU A 30 -44.25 -4.34 14.88
N PHE A 31 -44.32 -3.11 15.39
CA PHE A 31 -43.26 -2.15 15.34
C PHE A 31 -42.01 -2.62 16.16
N PHE A 32 -42.27 -3.16 17.35
CA PHE A 32 -41.18 -3.72 18.20
C PHE A 32 -40.56 -4.97 17.58
N ILE A 33 -41.36 -5.85 16.97
CA ILE A 33 -40.88 -7.01 16.21
C ILE A 33 -40.04 -6.53 15.01
N GLY A 34 -40.54 -5.56 14.26
CA GLY A 34 -39.80 -4.93 13.16
C GLY A 34 -38.44 -4.34 13.62
N LEU A 35 -38.43 -3.59 14.72
CA LEU A 35 -37.22 -3.08 15.35
C LEU A 35 -36.28 -4.22 15.77
N TYR A 36 -36.77 -5.28 16.37
CA TYR A 36 -35.98 -6.44 16.79
C TYR A 36 -35.23 -7.11 15.63
N PHE A 37 -35.84 -7.18 14.44
CA PHE A 37 -35.21 -7.70 13.22
C PHE A 37 -34.31 -6.68 12.50
N ILE A 38 -34.57 -5.39 12.67
CA ILE A 38 -33.80 -4.31 12.02
C ILE A 38 -32.60 -3.90 12.85
N LEU A 39 -32.72 -3.79 14.18
CA LEU A 39 -31.63 -3.36 15.07
C LEU A 39 -30.34 -4.20 14.97
N PRO A 40 -30.34 -5.54 14.90
CA PRO A 40 -29.13 -6.31 14.74
C PRO A 40 -28.40 -6.01 13.41
N ASN A 41 -29.15 -5.66 12.35
CA ASN A 41 -28.57 -5.26 11.08
C ASN A 41 -27.97 -3.84 11.09
N ILE A 42 -28.39 -3.00 12.03
CA ILE A 42 -27.88 -1.65 12.24
C ILE A 42 -26.68 -1.66 13.21
N THR A 43 -26.70 -2.57 14.19
CA THR A 43 -25.66 -2.71 15.21
C THR A 43 -24.53 -3.67 14.81
N SER A 44 -24.69 -4.50 13.77
CA SER A 44 -23.57 -5.21 13.18
C SER A 44 -22.59 -4.17 12.62
N GLU A 45 -21.29 -4.24 12.96
CA GLU A 45 -20.24 -3.38 12.40
C GLU A 45 -20.08 -3.60 10.88
N ASN A 46 -21.12 -3.22 10.14
CA ASN A 46 -21.12 -3.27 8.68
C ASN A 46 -20.23 -2.14 8.15
N GLN A 47 -18.95 -2.39 8.02
CA GLN A 47 -18.04 -1.42 7.42
C GLN A 47 -18.22 -1.42 5.90
N THR A 48 -18.43 -0.23 5.34
CA THR A 48 -18.38 -0.01 3.89
C THR A 48 -17.22 0.93 3.58
N ILE A 49 -16.13 0.35 3.10
CA ILE A 49 -14.85 1.01 2.90
C ILE A 49 -14.71 1.38 1.43
N GLY A 50 -14.40 2.64 1.15
CA GLY A 50 -14.01 3.08 -0.18
C GLY A 50 -12.49 3.13 -0.34
N ILE A 51 -12.02 2.70 -1.50
CA ILE A 51 -10.60 2.70 -1.90
C ILE A 51 -10.49 3.31 -3.29
N VAL A 52 -9.49 4.16 -3.51
CA VAL A 52 -9.16 4.68 -4.85
C VAL A 52 -8.25 3.70 -5.57
N GLY A 53 -8.50 3.50 -6.85
CA GLY A 53 -7.69 2.68 -7.73
C GLY A 53 -8.50 1.69 -8.56
N ARG A 54 -7.82 1.10 -9.54
CA ARG A 54 -8.34 0.03 -10.40
C ARG A 54 -7.61 -1.25 -10.08
N PHE A 55 -8.29 -2.20 -9.47
CA PHE A 55 -7.73 -3.46 -9.01
C PHE A 55 -8.42 -4.63 -9.70
N THR A 56 -7.65 -5.68 -9.98
CA THR A 56 -8.17 -6.97 -10.42
C THR A 56 -8.22 -7.94 -9.23
N PRO A 57 -8.93 -9.08 -9.32
CA PRO A 57 -8.89 -10.09 -8.28
C PRO A 57 -7.49 -10.61 -7.94
N ASP A 58 -6.58 -10.64 -8.92
CA ASP A 58 -5.21 -11.14 -8.76
C ASP A 58 -4.24 -10.06 -8.26
N ASN A 59 -4.67 -8.80 -8.31
CA ASN A 59 -3.88 -7.64 -7.86
C ASN A 59 -4.74 -6.74 -6.96
N MET A 60 -5.16 -7.27 -5.82
CA MET A 60 -5.87 -6.53 -4.78
C MET A 60 -4.89 -5.82 -3.84
N PRO A 61 -5.31 -4.73 -3.16
CA PRO A 61 -4.54 -4.16 -2.07
C PRO A 61 -4.21 -5.20 -1.00
N ASP A 62 -2.98 -5.15 -0.45
CA ASP A 62 -2.51 -6.04 0.61
C ASP A 62 -3.45 -6.04 1.83
N GLU A 63 -4.04 -4.89 2.17
CA GLU A 63 -5.05 -4.76 3.23
C GLU A 63 -6.22 -5.75 3.08
N ILE A 64 -6.60 -6.07 1.86
CA ILE A 64 -7.69 -7.00 1.56
C ILE A 64 -7.17 -8.41 1.39
N SER A 65 -6.15 -8.59 0.56
CA SER A 65 -5.63 -9.90 0.19
C SER A 65 -5.11 -10.68 1.42
N LEU A 66 -4.43 -10.00 2.35
CA LEU A 66 -3.93 -10.60 3.60
C LEU A 66 -5.02 -10.99 4.60
N LYS A 67 -6.22 -10.34 4.55
CA LYS A 67 -7.38 -10.81 5.33
C LYS A 67 -7.97 -12.11 4.77
N LEU A 68 -7.87 -12.30 3.47
CA LEU A 68 -8.45 -13.43 2.75
C LEU A 68 -7.51 -14.64 2.69
N SER A 69 -6.20 -14.44 2.56
CA SER A 69 -5.23 -15.53 2.43
C SER A 69 -3.84 -15.15 2.91
N LYS A 70 -2.98 -16.15 2.99
CA LYS A 70 -1.55 -16.02 3.28
C LYS A 70 -0.74 -16.53 2.10
N GLY A 71 0.54 -16.15 2.03
CA GLY A 71 1.53 -16.78 1.16
C GLY A 71 2.15 -18.02 1.78
N LEU A 72 3.12 -18.64 1.12
CA LEU A 72 3.95 -19.67 1.75
C LEU A 72 4.69 -19.11 2.97
N THR A 73 5.12 -17.88 2.88
CA THR A 73 5.74 -17.12 3.95
C THR A 73 4.88 -15.89 4.31
N THR A 74 5.28 -15.16 5.33
CA THR A 74 4.77 -13.82 5.64
C THR A 74 5.90 -12.97 6.23
N ILE A 75 5.70 -11.67 6.30
CA ILE A 75 6.68 -10.71 6.81
C ILE A 75 6.15 -10.16 8.13
N ASN A 76 6.97 -10.20 9.17
CA ASN A 76 6.62 -9.64 10.47
C ASN A 76 6.84 -8.12 10.51
N LYS A 77 6.55 -7.48 11.64
CA LYS A 77 6.67 -6.01 11.80
C LYS A 77 8.11 -5.50 11.70
N GLU A 78 9.07 -6.36 11.99
CA GLU A 78 10.50 -6.08 11.93
C GLU A 78 11.08 -6.29 10.51
N GLY A 79 10.23 -6.63 9.52
CA GLY A 79 10.64 -6.90 8.14
C GLY A 79 11.24 -8.29 7.90
N ASN A 80 11.22 -9.19 8.89
CA ASN A 80 11.77 -10.54 8.77
C ASN A 80 10.74 -11.49 8.18
N ILE A 81 11.23 -12.45 7.38
CA ILE A 81 10.40 -13.50 6.79
C ILE A 81 10.14 -14.59 7.85
N ILE A 82 8.89 -14.95 8.01
CA ILE A 82 8.46 -16.00 8.94
C ILE A 82 7.54 -17.00 8.24
N PRO A 83 7.41 -18.23 8.78
CA PRO A 83 6.49 -19.25 8.27
C PRO A 83 5.03 -18.78 8.23
N ALA A 84 4.28 -19.25 7.18
CA ALA A 84 2.85 -19.02 7.05
C ALA A 84 2.13 -20.29 6.56
N ILE A 85 1.95 -20.50 5.26
CA ILE A 85 1.47 -21.81 4.74
C ILE A 85 2.59 -22.83 4.79
N ALA A 86 3.83 -22.45 4.46
CA ALA A 86 4.98 -23.28 4.70
C ALA A 86 5.38 -23.23 6.18
N LYS A 87 5.72 -24.37 6.77
CA LYS A 87 6.28 -24.48 8.11
C LYS A 87 7.79 -24.24 8.16
N SER A 88 8.50 -24.52 7.04
CA SER A 88 9.93 -24.33 6.88
C SER A 88 10.32 -24.30 5.41
N TRP A 89 11.51 -23.80 5.14
CA TRP A 89 12.13 -23.83 3.81
C TRP A 89 13.65 -23.91 3.94
N GLU A 90 14.29 -24.36 2.88
CA GLU A 90 15.75 -24.42 2.76
C GLU A 90 16.18 -24.17 1.32
N SER A 91 17.44 -23.78 1.14
CA SER A 91 18.09 -23.69 -0.16
C SER A 91 19.40 -24.47 -0.11
N PRO A 92 19.51 -25.61 -0.82
CA PRO A 92 20.70 -26.46 -0.78
C PRO A 92 21.84 -25.96 -1.67
N ASP A 93 21.62 -24.97 -2.53
CA ASP A 93 22.53 -24.47 -3.55
C ASP A 93 22.59 -22.95 -3.63
N ASP A 94 22.79 -22.33 -2.49
CA ASP A 94 23.06 -20.89 -2.35
C ASP A 94 22.00 -19.99 -3.02
N GLY A 95 20.70 -20.35 -2.90
CA GLY A 95 19.60 -19.51 -3.35
C GLY A 95 19.10 -19.78 -4.77
N LYS A 96 19.61 -20.81 -5.46
CA LYS A 96 19.14 -21.17 -6.80
C LYS A 96 17.95 -22.15 -6.75
N THR A 97 17.95 -23.05 -5.79
CA THR A 97 16.84 -23.96 -5.52
C THR A 97 16.24 -23.66 -4.14
N TRP A 98 14.94 -23.59 -4.05
CA TRP A 98 14.21 -23.41 -2.80
C TRP A 98 13.20 -24.53 -2.60
N ILE A 99 13.25 -25.18 -1.43
CA ILE A 99 12.38 -26.29 -1.05
C ILE A 99 11.53 -25.85 0.13
N PHE A 100 10.21 -25.85 -0.03
CA PHE A 100 9.26 -25.46 1.02
C PHE A 100 8.46 -26.67 1.49
N SER A 101 8.38 -26.85 2.81
CA SER A 101 7.53 -27.85 3.46
C SER A 101 6.25 -27.18 3.98
N ILE A 102 5.08 -27.67 3.54
CA ILE A 102 3.77 -27.12 3.90
C ILE A 102 3.32 -27.66 5.28
N ASP A 103 2.63 -26.83 6.05
CA ASP A 103 1.98 -27.26 7.29
C ASP A 103 0.71 -28.05 6.96
N GLU A 104 0.71 -29.35 7.28
CA GLU A 104 -0.39 -30.29 7.03
C GLU A 104 -1.66 -30.07 7.88
N ASN A 105 -1.57 -29.19 8.92
CA ASN A 105 -2.69 -28.86 9.77
C ASN A 105 -3.54 -27.71 9.21
N LEU A 106 -3.06 -27.02 8.17
CA LEU A 106 -3.76 -25.91 7.58
C LEU A 106 -4.87 -26.38 6.63
N ILE A 107 -5.94 -25.61 6.63
CA ILE A 107 -7.09 -25.83 5.76
C ILE A 107 -7.46 -24.54 5.01
N TRP A 108 -7.97 -24.71 3.81
CA TRP A 108 -8.62 -23.63 3.10
C TRP A 108 -9.91 -23.19 3.80
N SER A 109 -10.35 -21.97 3.51
CA SER A 109 -11.60 -21.43 4.06
C SER A 109 -12.86 -22.24 3.62
N ASP A 110 -12.74 -23.13 2.63
CA ASP A 110 -13.78 -24.09 2.23
C ASP A 110 -13.75 -25.40 3.05
N GLY A 111 -12.83 -25.53 4.01
CA GLY A 111 -12.68 -26.70 4.89
C GLY A 111 -11.80 -27.83 4.32
N LYS A 112 -11.27 -27.70 3.11
CA LYS A 112 -10.38 -28.71 2.51
C LYS A 112 -8.94 -28.52 2.98
N LYS A 113 -8.19 -29.60 3.11
CA LYS A 113 -6.74 -29.56 3.41
C LYS A 113 -5.98 -28.84 2.30
N ILE A 114 -4.92 -28.14 2.69
CA ILE A 114 -3.98 -27.55 1.75
C ILE A 114 -3.02 -28.60 1.28
N THR A 115 -2.79 -28.64 -0.04
CA THR A 115 -1.76 -29.46 -0.66
C THR A 115 -0.91 -28.62 -1.60
N THR A 116 0.27 -29.08 -1.95
CA THR A 116 1.17 -28.39 -2.90
C THR A 116 0.53 -28.17 -4.26
N LYS A 117 -0.39 -29.04 -4.69
CA LYS A 117 -1.15 -28.93 -5.94
C LYS A 117 -2.13 -27.76 -5.97
N ASP A 118 -2.48 -27.24 -4.78
CA ASP A 118 -3.38 -26.08 -4.66
C ASP A 118 -2.62 -24.74 -4.73
N ILE A 119 -1.28 -24.78 -4.69
CA ILE A 119 -0.41 -23.59 -4.65
C ILE A 119 0.04 -23.28 -6.07
N ASP A 120 -0.44 -22.17 -6.57
CA ASP A 120 -0.13 -21.69 -7.92
C ASP A 120 0.57 -20.33 -7.83
N TYR A 121 1.88 -20.35 -8.14
CA TYR A 121 2.68 -19.16 -8.38
C TYR A 121 3.21 -19.23 -9.82
N ALA A 122 2.88 -18.22 -10.61
CA ALA A 122 3.40 -18.07 -11.96
C ALA A 122 4.64 -17.18 -11.95
N PHE A 123 5.79 -17.74 -12.37
CA PHE A 123 7.04 -17.01 -12.55
C PHE A 123 7.52 -17.16 -14.00
N SER A 124 8.17 -16.14 -14.51
CA SER A 124 8.81 -16.14 -15.84
C SER A 124 10.21 -16.79 -15.82
N ASP A 125 10.86 -16.75 -14.66
CA ASP A 125 12.28 -17.09 -14.46
C ASP A 125 12.50 -18.19 -13.43
N ALA A 126 11.44 -18.87 -13.01
CA ALA A 126 11.49 -20.02 -12.12
C ALA A 126 10.57 -21.15 -12.59
N THR A 127 11.00 -22.39 -12.37
CA THR A 127 10.16 -23.57 -12.54
C THR A 127 9.70 -24.10 -11.19
N VAL A 128 8.48 -24.63 -11.16
CA VAL A 128 7.85 -25.15 -9.94
C VAL A 128 7.68 -26.66 -10.08
N ASP A 129 8.27 -27.42 -9.17
CA ASP A 129 8.17 -28.88 -9.11
C ASP A 129 7.38 -29.28 -7.85
N ILE A 130 6.30 -30.00 -8.03
CA ILE A 130 5.56 -30.65 -6.93
C ILE A 130 6.22 -31.98 -6.62
N VAL A 131 6.96 -32.06 -5.50
CA VAL A 131 7.65 -33.26 -5.07
C VAL A 131 6.64 -34.28 -4.51
N ASP A 132 5.79 -33.81 -3.60
CA ASP A 132 4.69 -34.55 -3.00
C ASP A 132 3.60 -33.60 -2.48
N ASP A 133 2.57 -34.09 -1.79
CA ASP A 133 1.45 -33.27 -1.29
C ASP A 133 1.87 -32.27 -0.21
N LYS A 134 3.11 -32.29 0.29
CA LYS A 134 3.64 -31.43 1.38
C LYS A 134 4.91 -30.68 0.98
N THR A 135 5.55 -31.03 -0.11
CA THR A 135 6.85 -30.50 -0.52
C THR A 135 6.75 -29.89 -1.92
N ILE A 136 7.03 -28.61 -2.01
CA ILE A 136 7.10 -27.87 -3.27
C ILE A 136 8.51 -27.30 -3.45
N LYS A 137 9.04 -27.41 -4.65
CA LYS A 137 10.38 -27.00 -5.02
C LYS A 137 10.33 -25.95 -6.13
N PHE A 138 11.10 -24.89 -5.97
CA PHE A 138 11.29 -23.85 -6.96
C PHE A 138 12.74 -23.88 -7.45
N ASN A 139 12.96 -23.96 -8.76
CA ASN A 139 14.26 -23.84 -9.37
C ASN A 139 14.34 -22.52 -10.13
N LEU A 140 15.24 -21.65 -9.71
CA LEU A 140 15.43 -20.32 -10.28
C LEU A 140 16.49 -20.35 -11.38
N SER A 141 16.39 -19.47 -12.35
CA SER A 141 17.40 -19.29 -13.40
C SER A 141 18.74 -18.79 -12.84
N SER A 142 18.70 -18.01 -11.76
CA SER A 142 19.87 -17.47 -11.04
C SER A 142 19.60 -17.46 -9.53
N PRO A 143 20.67 -17.47 -8.68
CA PRO A 143 20.50 -17.38 -7.23
C PRO A 143 19.75 -16.12 -6.82
N PHE A 144 18.82 -16.25 -5.86
CA PHE A 144 18.04 -15.14 -5.36
C PHE A 144 17.65 -15.35 -3.90
N SER A 145 18.34 -14.65 -3.00
CA SER A 145 18.16 -14.77 -1.54
C SER A 145 16.82 -14.24 -1.04
N ALA A 146 16.25 -13.24 -1.71
CA ALA A 146 14.96 -12.65 -1.36
C ALA A 146 13.76 -13.45 -1.89
N PHE A 147 13.95 -14.61 -2.52
CA PHE A 147 12.86 -15.42 -3.08
C PHE A 147 11.76 -15.74 -2.06
N PRO A 148 12.07 -16.13 -0.80
CA PRO A 148 11.02 -16.35 0.19
C PRO A 148 10.15 -15.11 0.47
N VAL A 149 10.63 -13.87 0.26
CA VAL A 149 9.82 -12.64 0.38
C VAL A 149 8.75 -12.58 -0.71
N ILE A 150 9.09 -12.98 -1.94
CA ILE A 150 8.13 -13.01 -3.06
C ILE A 150 6.97 -13.98 -2.74
N LEU A 151 7.27 -15.10 -2.09
CA LEU A 151 6.30 -16.09 -1.68
C LEU A 151 5.44 -15.65 -0.47
N SER A 152 5.61 -14.43 0.03
CA SER A 152 4.68 -13.81 0.99
C SER A 152 3.40 -13.29 0.31
N LYS A 153 3.35 -13.22 -1.02
CA LYS A 153 2.14 -12.91 -1.77
C LYS A 153 1.07 -13.97 -1.49
N PRO A 154 -0.15 -13.56 -1.06
CA PRO A 154 -1.22 -14.50 -0.76
C PRO A 154 -1.59 -15.38 -1.94
N VAL A 155 -1.78 -16.67 -1.67
CA VAL A 155 -2.27 -17.66 -2.65
C VAL A 155 -3.75 -17.92 -2.47
N PHE A 156 -4.43 -18.20 -3.57
CA PHE A 156 -5.87 -18.45 -3.60
C PHE A 156 -6.18 -19.64 -4.51
N LYS A 157 -7.17 -20.43 -4.10
CA LYS A 157 -7.88 -21.30 -5.04
C LYS A 157 -8.84 -20.48 -5.90
N LYS A 158 -9.33 -21.08 -6.98
CA LYS A 158 -10.39 -20.51 -7.83
C LYS A 158 -11.54 -19.95 -6.99
N GLY A 159 -11.97 -18.72 -7.29
CA GLY A 159 -13.02 -18.03 -6.55
C GLY A 159 -12.54 -17.30 -5.29
N LEU A 160 -11.26 -17.02 -5.18
CA LEU A 160 -10.64 -16.34 -4.04
C LEU A 160 -10.83 -17.10 -2.71
N VAL A 161 -10.83 -18.43 -2.75
CA VAL A 161 -10.81 -19.26 -1.56
C VAL A 161 -9.39 -19.22 -0.99
N GLY A 162 -9.24 -18.59 0.18
CA GLY A 162 -7.95 -18.38 0.84
C GLY A 162 -7.85 -19.13 2.17
N THR A 163 -6.77 -18.85 2.90
CA THR A 163 -6.45 -19.42 4.22
C THR A 163 -6.71 -18.46 5.36
N GLY A 164 -7.15 -17.23 5.05
CA GLY A 164 -7.39 -16.17 6.02
C GLY A 164 -8.69 -16.35 6.80
N GLU A 165 -8.90 -15.43 7.73
CA GLU A 165 -10.08 -15.45 8.60
C GLU A 165 -11.36 -15.03 7.88
N TYR A 166 -11.24 -14.21 6.83
CA TYR A 166 -12.37 -13.75 6.03
C TYR A 166 -12.57 -14.61 4.80
N LYS A 167 -13.84 -14.74 4.40
CA LYS A 167 -14.28 -15.42 3.17
C LYS A 167 -14.93 -14.42 2.24
N VAL A 168 -14.69 -14.57 0.94
CA VAL A 168 -15.41 -13.78 -0.07
C VAL A 168 -16.87 -14.23 -0.13
N LYS A 169 -17.79 -13.27 0.09
CA LYS A 169 -19.24 -13.49 -0.03
C LYS A 169 -19.76 -13.09 -1.40
N THR A 170 -19.28 -11.97 -1.92
CA THR A 170 -19.74 -11.43 -3.22
C THR A 170 -18.62 -10.64 -3.86
N ILE A 171 -18.43 -10.81 -5.15
CA ILE A 171 -17.55 -10.03 -5.99
C ILE A 171 -18.36 -9.44 -7.16
N SER A 172 -18.11 -8.18 -7.49
CA SER A 172 -18.67 -7.49 -8.65
C SER A 172 -17.55 -6.87 -9.47
N LEU A 173 -17.51 -7.20 -10.74
CA LEU A 173 -16.50 -6.74 -11.69
C LEU A 173 -17.14 -5.91 -12.80
N ALA A 174 -16.39 -4.94 -13.33
CA ALA A 174 -16.69 -4.26 -14.58
C ALA A 174 -15.41 -4.15 -15.41
N GLY A 175 -15.42 -4.69 -16.62
CA GLY A 175 -14.23 -4.74 -17.48
C GLY A 175 -13.02 -5.45 -16.85
N GLY A 176 -13.26 -6.49 -16.03
CA GLY A 176 -12.21 -7.21 -15.29
C GLY A 176 -11.77 -6.55 -13.98
N TYR A 177 -12.18 -5.30 -13.72
CA TYR A 177 -11.81 -4.57 -12.51
C TYR A 177 -12.84 -4.69 -11.40
N LEU A 178 -12.36 -4.79 -10.16
CA LEU A 178 -13.19 -4.80 -8.95
C LEU A 178 -13.99 -3.50 -8.83
N GLN A 179 -15.32 -3.64 -8.71
CA GLN A 179 -16.22 -2.54 -8.36
C GLN A 179 -16.65 -2.66 -6.89
N LYS A 180 -16.89 -3.89 -6.46
CA LYS A 180 -17.35 -4.20 -5.11
C LYS A 180 -16.84 -5.58 -4.70
N LEU A 181 -16.35 -5.67 -3.48
CA LEU A 181 -15.98 -6.92 -2.84
C LEU A 181 -16.61 -6.97 -1.44
N VAL A 182 -17.32 -8.03 -1.13
CA VAL A 182 -17.88 -8.27 0.20
C VAL A 182 -17.19 -9.47 0.80
N ILE A 183 -16.58 -9.26 1.97
CA ILE A 183 -15.94 -10.31 2.76
C ILE A 183 -16.66 -10.44 4.11
N THR A 184 -16.63 -11.64 4.67
CA THR A 184 -17.31 -11.96 5.94
C THR A 184 -16.45 -12.85 6.81
N LYS A 185 -16.52 -12.61 8.13
CA LYS A 185 -15.93 -13.44 9.18
C LYS A 185 -16.94 -13.52 10.32
N LYS A 186 -17.54 -14.70 10.57
CA LYS A 186 -18.65 -14.86 11.52
C LYS A 186 -19.74 -13.81 11.28
N ASP A 187 -19.97 -12.92 12.25
CA ASP A 187 -21.00 -11.88 12.21
C ASP A 187 -20.48 -10.54 11.63
N GLU A 188 -19.18 -10.44 11.37
CA GLU A 188 -18.55 -9.27 10.79
C GLU A 188 -18.68 -9.30 9.25
N LYS A 189 -19.03 -8.15 8.68
CA LYS A 189 -19.13 -7.97 7.22
C LYS A 189 -18.43 -6.68 6.82
N ILE A 190 -17.47 -6.81 5.91
CA ILE A 190 -16.79 -5.67 5.29
C ILE A 190 -17.16 -5.62 3.81
N THR A 191 -17.57 -4.44 3.36
CA THR A 191 -17.83 -4.17 1.95
C THR A 191 -16.80 -3.18 1.44
N TYR A 192 -15.96 -3.59 0.51
CA TYR A 192 -15.07 -2.70 -0.22
C TYR A 192 -15.72 -2.21 -1.50
N LYS A 193 -15.62 -0.91 -1.77
CA LYS A 193 -16.03 -0.28 -3.03
C LYS A 193 -14.83 0.47 -3.61
N PHE A 194 -14.58 0.29 -4.90
CA PHE A 194 -13.43 0.85 -5.59
C PHE A 194 -13.84 2.03 -6.46
N TYR A 195 -13.08 3.10 -6.40
CA TYR A 195 -13.37 4.36 -7.09
C TYR A 195 -12.21 4.77 -7.98
N PRO A 196 -12.47 5.35 -9.15
CA PRO A 196 -11.41 5.70 -10.11
C PRO A 196 -10.60 6.94 -9.70
N SER A 197 -11.09 7.76 -8.75
CA SER A 197 -10.43 8.99 -8.29
C SER A 197 -10.86 9.38 -6.88
N ASP A 198 -10.03 10.20 -6.22
CA ASP A 198 -10.32 10.78 -4.90
C ASP A 198 -11.63 11.56 -4.89
N ASP A 199 -11.93 12.35 -5.92
CA ASP A 199 -13.16 13.14 -5.99
C ASP A 199 -14.42 12.24 -5.95
N ARG A 200 -14.37 11.13 -6.70
CA ARG A 200 -15.48 10.15 -6.70
C ARG A 200 -15.61 9.45 -5.37
N LEU A 201 -14.49 9.12 -4.73
CA LEU A 201 -14.45 8.52 -3.41
C LEU A 201 -15.01 9.49 -2.35
N LYS A 202 -14.50 10.74 -2.32
CA LYS A 202 -14.96 11.80 -1.42
C LYS A 202 -16.44 12.09 -1.58
N LEU A 203 -16.94 12.15 -2.81
CA LEU A 203 -18.38 12.31 -3.09
C LEU A 203 -19.21 11.14 -2.55
N ALA A 204 -18.76 9.90 -2.76
CA ALA A 204 -19.45 8.71 -2.26
C ALA A 204 -19.54 8.69 -0.72
N PHE A 205 -18.48 9.17 -0.04
CA PHE A 205 -18.48 9.33 1.41
C PHE A 205 -19.44 10.45 1.85
N LYS A 206 -19.43 11.60 1.19
CA LYS A 206 -20.35 12.72 1.48
C LYS A 206 -21.81 12.28 1.35
N LEU A 207 -22.15 11.47 0.35
CA LEU A 207 -23.49 10.93 0.11
C LEU A 207 -23.87 9.74 1.00
N GLY A 208 -22.96 9.25 1.86
CA GLY A 208 -23.23 8.10 2.73
C GLY A 208 -23.21 6.73 2.03
N ALA A 209 -22.73 6.66 0.78
CA ALA A 209 -22.58 5.40 0.05
C ALA A 209 -21.46 4.50 0.63
N ILE A 210 -20.52 5.09 1.37
CA ILE A 210 -19.48 4.46 2.17
C ILE A 210 -19.40 5.16 3.52
N ASN A 211 -18.94 4.46 4.57
CA ASN A 211 -18.77 5.01 5.92
C ASN A 211 -17.30 5.11 6.34
N LYS A 212 -16.39 4.60 5.52
CA LYS A 212 -14.94 4.73 5.73
C LYS A 212 -14.24 4.97 4.39
N ILE A 213 -13.35 5.94 4.36
CA ILE A 213 -12.35 6.13 3.30
C ILE A 213 -11.04 5.52 3.78
N TYR A 214 -10.41 4.72 2.94
CA TYR A 214 -9.11 4.12 3.26
C TYR A 214 -8.01 4.78 2.44
N LYS A 215 -7.08 5.43 3.12
CA LYS A 215 -5.83 6.01 2.58
C LYS A 215 -6.03 6.99 1.43
N ILE A 216 -6.32 8.24 1.75
CA ILE A 216 -6.20 9.37 0.81
C ILE A 216 -5.08 10.31 1.25
N GLU A 217 -4.50 11.05 0.32
CA GLU A 217 -3.42 12.01 0.60
C GLU A 217 -3.95 13.35 1.12
N ASP A 218 -5.13 13.79 0.67
CA ASP A 218 -5.72 15.08 1.04
C ASP A 218 -7.06 14.92 1.77
N PRO A 219 -7.11 15.08 3.12
CA PRO A 219 -8.33 15.01 3.92
C PRO A 219 -9.07 16.34 4.03
N SER A 220 -8.63 17.42 3.36
CA SER A 220 -9.09 18.82 3.58
C SER A 220 -10.60 19.00 3.57
N ASP A 221 -11.32 18.26 2.73
CA ASP A 221 -12.79 18.26 2.61
C ASP A 221 -13.52 17.89 3.91
N PHE A 222 -12.84 17.27 4.86
CA PHE A 222 -13.43 16.66 6.06
C PHE A 222 -12.88 17.22 7.37
N ASN A 223 -11.88 18.09 7.33
CA ASN A 223 -11.20 18.61 8.53
C ASN A 223 -12.16 19.29 9.52
N GLU A 224 -13.24 19.92 9.04
CA GLU A 224 -14.23 20.60 9.87
C GLU A 224 -15.44 19.71 10.25
N TRP A 225 -15.50 18.47 9.78
CA TRP A 225 -16.62 17.60 10.04
C TRP A 225 -16.56 16.98 11.43
N LYS A 226 -17.42 17.44 12.36
CA LYS A 226 -17.50 16.91 13.73
C LYS A 226 -17.96 15.44 13.81
N THR A 227 -18.56 14.92 12.73
CA THR A 227 -19.14 13.59 12.63
C THR A 227 -18.17 12.55 12.04
N VAL A 228 -16.92 12.93 11.83
CA VAL A 228 -15.88 12.03 11.34
C VAL A 228 -14.69 11.98 12.30
N GLU A 229 -13.96 10.91 12.20
CA GLU A 229 -12.63 10.70 12.78
C GLU A 229 -11.64 10.60 11.63
N ILE A 230 -10.50 11.27 11.75
CA ILE A 230 -9.42 11.26 10.74
C ILE A 230 -8.19 10.68 11.42
N GLU A 231 -7.76 9.52 10.94
CA GLU A 231 -6.54 8.84 11.36
C GLU A 231 -5.45 9.13 10.33
N LYS A 232 -4.29 9.58 10.80
CA LYS A 232 -3.11 9.84 9.96
C LYS A 232 -2.11 8.69 10.12
N GLU A 233 -1.52 8.25 9.02
CA GLU A 233 -0.40 7.32 9.00
C GLU A 233 0.67 7.75 8.00
N ILE A 234 1.93 7.39 8.25
CA ILE A 234 3.03 7.60 7.31
C ILE A 234 3.20 6.36 6.43
N GLY A 235 3.25 6.56 5.12
CA GLY A 235 3.42 5.51 4.14
C GLY A 235 4.89 5.10 3.94
N TYR A 236 5.50 4.45 4.93
CA TYR A 236 6.91 4.03 4.85
C TYR A 236 7.21 3.00 3.75
N ASN A 237 6.19 2.44 3.10
CA ASN A 237 6.36 1.57 1.94
C ASN A 237 6.52 2.34 0.62
N ASN A 238 6.45 3.66 0.68
CA ASN A 238 6.62 4.54 -0.48
C ASN A 238 7.55 5.69 -0.11
N PHE A 239 8.21 6.27 -1.11
CA PHE A 239 8.80 7.59 -1.00
C PHE A 239 8.48 8.43 -2.22
N VAL A 240 8.43 9.74 -2.03
CA VAL A 240 8.40 10.72 -3.11
C VAL A 240 9.82 11.21 -3.34
N GLY A 241 10.25 11.21 -4.60
CA GLY A 241 11.59 11.63 -4.98
C GLY A 241 11.67 12.23 -6.37
N ILE A 242 12.73 13.02 -6.60
CA ILE A 242 13.08 13.52 -7.92
C ILE A 242 14.14 12.60 -8.50
N PHE A 243 13.86 11.97 -9.62
CA PHE A 243 14.80 11.13 -10.36
C PHE A 243 15.47 11.97 -11.45
N PHE A 244 16.77 12.04 -11.44
CA PHE A 244 17.55 12.70 -12.47
C PHE A 244 17.92 11.70 -13.56
N ASN A 245 17.63 12.03 -14.81
CA ASN A 245 18.15 11.27 -15.94
C ASN A 245 19.66 11.52 -16.07
N THR A 246 20.47 10.57 -15.61
CA THR A 246 21.94 10.73 -15.58
C THR A 246 22.60 10.66 -16.97
N GLU A 247 21.85 10.26 -18.00
CA GLU A 247 22.29 10.33 -19.41
C GLU A 247 22.02 11.71 -20.03
N ASN A 248 21.23 12.57 -19.37
CA ASN A 248 20.99 13.92 -19.85
C ASN A 248 22.24 14.79 -19.70
N GLU A 249 22.61 15.52 -20.74
CA GLU A 249 23.83 16.34 -20.80
C GLU A 249 23.96 17.30 -19.61
N ASN A 250 22.86 17.95 -19.19
CA ASN A 250 22.83 18.90 -18.09
C ASN A 250 22.87 18.24 -16.71
N LEU A 251 22.56 16.95 -16.60
CA LEU A 251 22.42 16.21 -15.35
C LEU A 251 23.40 15.02 -15.23
N SER A 252 24.29 14.85 -16.20
CA SER A 252 25.33 13.80 -16.16
C SER A 252 26.37 14.04 -15.06
N ASP A 253 26.68 15.31 -14.76
CA ASP A 253 27.60 15.67 -13.69
C ASP A 253 26.96 15.48 -12.30
N LYS A 254 27.59 14.63 -11.49
CA LYS A 254 27.19 14.37 -10.10
C LYS A 254 27.13 15.64 -9.26
N GLN A 255 28.05 16.57 -9.44
CA GLN A 255 28.11 17.81 -8.66
C GLN A 255 26.87 18.68 -8.91
N ILE A 256 26.39 18.75 -10.16
CA ILE A 256 25.15 19.47 -10.51
C ILE A 256 23.97 18.84 -9.78
N ARG A 257 23.84 17.52 -9.81
CA ARG A 257 22.75 16.80 -9.11
C ARG A 257 22.80 17.00 -7.59
N GLN A 258 24.00 16.99 -7.00
CA GLN A 258 24.19 17.29 -5.58
C GLN A 258 23.79 18.73 -5.25
N ASN A 259 24.18 19.69 -6.06
CA ASN A 259 23.83 21.10 -5.86
C ASN A 259 22.32 21.33 -5.97
N LEU A 260 21.65 20.67 -6.93
CA LEU A 260 20.19 20.66 -7.06
C LEU A 260 19.51 20.07 -5.81
N ALA A 261 20.07 19.01 -5.25
CA ALA A 261 19.57 18.43 -4.03
C ALA A 261 19.72 19.37 -2.81
N TYR A 262 20.79 20.12 -2.71
CA TYR A 262 21.00 21.12 -1.65
C TYR A 262 20.11 22.36 -1.77
N ALA A 263 19.59 22.66 -2.95
CA ALA A 263 18.73 23.82 -3.16
C ALA A 263 17.34 23.67 -2.56
N ILE A 264 16.86 22.44 -2.34
CA ILE A 264 15.47 22.15 -1.94
C ILE A 264 15.30 22.19 -0.42
N GLU A 265 14.29 22.97 0.05
CA GLU A 265 13.83 22.94 1.46
C GLU A 265 12.87 21.78 1.68
N LYS A 266 13.40 20.70 2.26
CA LYS A 266 12.67 19.44 2.40
C LYS A 266 11.76 19.39 3.63
N SER A 267 12.01 20.25 4.63
CA SER A 267 11.18 20.36 5.85
C SER A 267 9.78 20.91 5.57
N ASP A 268 9.62 21.65 4.47
CA ASP A 268 8.34 22.26 4.06
C ASP A 268 7.49 21.34 3.17
N LEU A 269 8.00 20.13 2.85
CA LEU A 269 7.30 19.17 2.00
C LEU A 269 6.31 18.32 2.83
N PRO A 270 5.20 17.86 2.20
CA PRO A 270 4.18 17.08 2.90
C PRO A 270 4.68 15.65 3.18
N GLY A 271 4.74 15.26 4.45
CA GLY A 271 5.15 13.91 4.84
C GLY A 271 6.37 13.85 5.74
N GLU A 272 6.82 12.64 6.06
CA GLU A 272 8.01 12.43 6.86
C GLU A 272 9.25 12.34 5.99
N ARG A 273 10.35 12.98 6.42
CA ARG A 273 11.60 13.07 5.67
C ARG A 273 12.14 11.70 5.26
N SER A 274 12.33 11.47 3.97
CA SER A 274 13.04 10.33 3.41
C SER A 274 14.47 10.72 3.04
N ILE A 275 15.46 9.94 3.47
CA ILE A 275 16.89 10.21 3.23
C ILE A 275 17.53 9.20 2.27
N GLY A 276 16.82 8.15 1.89
CA GLY A 276 17.38 7.08 1.07
C GLY A 276 16.31 6.20 0.44
N PRO A 277 16.71 5.17 -0.32
CA PRO A 277 15.81 4.33 -1.11
C PRO A 277 15.05 3.28 -0.28
N LEU A 278 15.45 3.04 0.97
CA LEU A 278 14.82 2.03 1.83
C LEU A 278 13.91 2.66 2.88
N SER A 279 12.89 1.90 3.25
CA SER A 279 12.00 2.22 4.36
C SER A 279 12.75 2.26 5.68
N PRO A 280 12.47 3.20 6.60
CA PRO A 280 12.99 3.18 7.96
C PRO A 280 12.66 1.89 8.74
N ASN A 281 11.60 1.18 8.33
CA ASN A 281 11.19 -0.10 8.91
C ASN A 281 11.94 -1.30 8.32
N SER A 282 12.80 -1.10 7.32
CA SER A 282 13.58 -2.17 6.71
C SER A 282 14.78 -2.55 7.59
N TRP A 283 15.03 -3.85 7.73
CA TRP A 283 16.21 -4.34 8.45
C TRP A 283 17.55 -3.91 7.80
N GLY A 284 17.53 -3.54 6.51
CA GLY A 284 18.68 -3.03 5.76
C GLY A 284 18.81 -1.51 5.75
N TYR A 285 17.94 -0.75 6.44
CA TYR A 285 17.94 0.72 6.42
C TYR A 285 19.23 1.33 6.98
N ASN A 286 19.75 2.36 6.31
CA ASN A 286 20.93 3.10 6.72
C ASN A 286 20.58 4.53 7.15
N PRO A 287 20.48 4.84 8.45
CA PRO A 287 20.20 6.19 8.93
C PRO A 287 21.40 7.15 8.81
N GLN A 288 22.58 6.67 8.41
CA GLN A 288 23.82 7.46 8.34
C GLN A 288 24.12 7.96 6.92
N VAL A 289 23.23 7.75 5.95
CA VAL A 289 23.41 8.33 4.63
C VAL A 289 23.30 9.86 4.67
N LYS A 290 23.91 10.53 3.71
CA LYS A 290 23.94 11.98 3.63
C LYS A 290 22.53 12.53 3.35
N PRO A 291 21.93 13.37 4.20
CA PRO A 291 20.53 13.79 4.04
C PRO A 291 20.34 14.86 2.97
N TYR A 292 21.39 15.54 2.50
CA TYR A 292 21.30 16.68 1.57
C TYR A 292 20.30 17.76 2.04
N ASP A 293 20.40 18.14 3.31
CA ASP A 293 19.63 19.26 3.85
C ASP A 293 19.98 20.56 3.11
N ARG A 294 19.06 21.50 3.08
CA ARG A 294 19.23 22.76 2.33
C ARG A 294 20.52 23.49 2.71
N ASP A 295 21.36 23.79 1.73
CA ASP A 295 22.63 24.53 1.91
C ASP A 295 22.92 25.37 0.67
N LEU A 296 22.50 26.65 0.72
CA LEU A 296 22.64 27.57 -0.39
C LEU A 296 24.10 27.93 -0.71
N SER A 297 25.05 27.66 0.20
CA SER A 297 26.46 27.86 -0.07
C SER A 297 27.01 26.94 -1.16
N LYS A 298 26.34 25.81 -1.38
CA LYS A 298 26.66 24.75 -2.36
C LYS A 298 25.92 24.86 -3.69
N THR A 299 25.17 25.95 -3.90
CA THR A 299 24.32 26.12 -5.10
C THR A 299 24.83 27.16 -6.09
N LYS A 300 26.03 27.73 -5.87
CA LYS A 300 26.56 28.86 -6.64
C LYS A 300 26.76 28.57 -8.14
N ASP A 301 27.02 27.33 -8.49
CA ASP A 301 27.31 26.90 -9.88
C ASP A 301 26.03 26.56 -10.68
N LEU A 302 24.84 26.79 -10.11
CA LEU A 302 23.56 26.46 -10.73
C LEU A 302 22.90 27.62 -11.47
N LYS A 303 23.48 28.81 -11.41
CA LYS A 303 22.88 30.01 -12.03
C LYS A 303 22.70 29.80 -13.55
N ASP A 304 21.50 30.20 -14.03
CA ASP A 304 21.06 30.09 -15.43
C ASP A 304 20.93 28.63 -15.96
N THR A 305 21.06 27.62 -15.10
CA THR A 305 20.76 26.23 -15.48
C THR A 305 19.27 26.08 -15.80
N LYS A 306 18.94 25.47 -16.93
CA LYS A 306 17.55 25.18 -17.32
C LYS A 306 17.22 23.74 -17.03
N ILE A 307 16.11 23.51 -16.30
CA ILE A 307 15.64 22.16 -15.95
C ILE A 307 14.15 22.04 -16.20
N ILE A 308 13.77 20.99 -16.89
CA ILE A 308 12.37 20.55 -17.01
C ILE A 308 12.13 19.51 -15.92
N LEU A 309 11.21 19.81 -15.00
CA LEU A 309 10.72 18.90 -13.97
C LEU A 309 9.39 18.31 -14.41
N SER A 310 9.43 17.10 -14.95
CA SER A 310 8.22 16.34 -15.28
C SER A 310 7.61 15.76 -14.00
N THR A 311 6.28 15.77 -13.89
CA THR A 311 5.57 15.27 -12.69
C THR A 311 4.19 14.72 -13.01
N LEU A 312 3.70 13.81 -12.16
CA LEU A 312 2.32 13.35 -12.20
C LEU A 312 1.37 14.41 -11.59
N PRO A 313 0.08 14.45 -12.00
CA PRO A 313 -0.86 15.48 -11.54
C PRO A 313 -1.01 15.58 -10.02
N ASN A 314 -0.95 14.45 -9.28
CA ASN A 314 -1.08 14.42 -7.83
C ASN A 314 0.11 15.05 -7.07
N LEU A 315 1.27 15.19 -7.73
CA LEU A 315 2.48 15.78 -7.16
C LEU A 315 2.73 17.22 -7.62
N LEU A 316 1.81 17.85 -8.36
CA LEU A 316 1.98 19.20 -8.91
C LEU A 316 2.33 20.23 -7.83
N LYS A 317 1.66 20.21 -6.67
CA LYS A 317 1.96 21.14 -5.55
C LYS A 317 3.39 20.97 -5.03
N THR A 318 3.87 19.73 -4.95
CA THR A 318 5.27 19.43 -4.57
C THR A 318 6.24 19.94 -5.63
N ALA A 319 5.92 19.76 -6.92
CA ALA A 319 6.73 20.26 -8.02
C ALA A 319 6.82 21.80 -8.02
N GLU A 320 5.71 22.50 -7.76
CA GLU A 320 5.67 23.96 -7.64
C GLU A 320 6.55 24.47 -6.49
N LYS A 321 6.55 23.78 -5.34
CA LYS A 321 7.45 24.09 -4.22
C LYS A 321 8.92 23.90 -4.59
N ILE A 322 9.27 22.79 -5.23
CA ILE A 322 10.63 22.51 -5.71
C ILE A 322 11.07 23.55 -6.74
N LYS A 323 10.21 23.88 -7.70
CA LYS A 323 10.46 24.95 -8.68
C LYS A 323 10.83 26.26 -7.99
N LYS A 324 10.04 26.69 -7.00
CA LYS A 324 10.29 27.91 -6.23
C LYS A 324 11.66 27.86 -5.56
N ASP A 325 12.03 26.76 -4.89
CA ASP A 325 13.32 26.62 -4.22
C ASP A 325 14.49 26.67 -5.22
N TRP A 326 14.33 26.10 -6.39
CA TRP A 326 15.33 26.12 -7.46
C TRP A 326 15.45 27.51 -8.09
N GLU A 327 14.34 28.23 -8.30
CA GLU A 327 14.34 29.60 -8.83
C GLU A 327 15.01 30.58 -7.86
N GLU A 328 14.92 30.38 -6.55
CA GLU A 328 15.59 31.19 -5.53
C GLU A 328 17.14 31.16 -5.67
N VAL A 329 17.71 30.10 -6.24
CA VAL A 329 19.14 29.97 -6.50
C VAL A 329 19.52 30.23 -7.96
N GLY A 330 18.58 30.72 -8.78
CA GLY A 330 18.82 31.14 -10.17
C GLY A 330 18.68 30.05 -11.21
N ILE A 331 18.04 28.90 -10.87
CA ILE A 331 17.70 27.86 -11.83
C ILE A 331 16.41 28.25 -12.56
N LEU A 332 16.40 28.08 -13.88
CA LEU A 332 15.21 28.25 -14.71
C LEU A 332 14.45 26.91 -14.77
N CYS A 333 13.45 26.74 -13.89
CA CYS A 333 12.68 25.51 -13.81
C CYS A 333 11.35 25.61 -14.55
N GLU A 334 11.09 24.68 -15.46
CA GLU A 334 9.79 24.49 -16.12
C GLU A 334 9.13 23.22 -15.58
N ILE A 335 7.84 23.26 -15.26
CA ILE A 335 7.08 22.08 -14.84
C ILE A 335 6.31 21.53 -16.02
N GLU A 336 6.46 20.25 -16.29
CA GLU A 336 5.70 19.49 -17.25
C GLU A 336 4.83 18.44 -16.55
N VAL A 337 3.50 18.56 -16.69
CA VAL A 337 2.57 17.57 -16.11
C VAL A 337 2.31 16.46 -17.12
N VAL A 338 2.62 15.24 -16.73
CA VAL A 338 2.55 14.03 -17.58
C VAL A 338 1.64 12.98 -16.95
N SER A 339 1.16 12.02 -17.75
CA SER A 339 0.32 10.91 -17.26
C SER A 339 1.11 9.66 -16.89
N ASP A 340 2.37 9.57 -17.35
CA ASP A 340 3.28 8.45 -17.13
C ASP A 340 4.73 8.94 -17.28
N ILE A 341 5.72 8.09 -17.02
CA ILE A 341 7.14 8.41 -17.19
C ILE A 341 7.42 8.71 -18.67
N PRO A 342 7.90 9.92 -19.04
CA PRO A 342 8.23 10.23 -20.43
C PRO A 342 9.47 9.45 -20.91
N GLU A 343 9.52 9.13 -22.18
CA GLU A 343 10.72 8.53 -22.78
C GLU A 343 11.95 9.46 -22.66
N ASN A 344 11.73 10.76 -22.87
CA ASN A 344 12.74 11.79 -22.75
C ASN A 344 12.37 12.76 -21.63
N TYR A 345 13.14 12.78 -20.59
CA TYR A 345 12.98 13.70 -19.46
C TYR A 345 14.35 14.10 -18.89
N GLN A 346 14.40 15.21 -18.18
CA GLN A 346 15.59 15.64 -17.42
C GLN A 346 15.47 15.22 -15.95
N ALA A 347 14.45 15.72 -15.27
CA ALA A 347 14.12 15.36 -13.90
C ALA A 347 12.66 14.90 -13.83
N PHE A 348 12.37 13.84 -13.06
CA PHE A 348 11.04 13.29 -12.91
C PHE A 348 10.68 13.16 -11.44
N LEU A 349 9.62 13.83 -11.02
CA LEU A 349 9.08 13.75 -9.66
C LEU A 349 8.01 12.66 -9.60
N ALA A 350 8.24 11.64 -8.78
CA ALA A 350 7.36 10.49 -8.66
C ALA A 350 7.26 9.95 -7.24
N THR A 351 6.16 9.23 -6.96
CA THR A 351 6.04 8.33 -5.82
C THR A 351 6.48 6.94 -6.25
N VAL A 352 7.35 6.31 -5.49
CA VAL A 352 7.90 4.98 -5.78
C VAL A 352 7.60 4.03 -4.63
N ASP A 353 7.16 2.82 -4.97
CA ASP A 353 6.97 1.73 -4.02
C ASP A 353 8.34 1.17 -3.60
N ILE A 354 8.55 1.05 -2.29
CA ILE A 354 9.76 0.45 -1.73
C ILE A 354 9.53 -1.07 -1.63
N PRO A 355 10.41 -1.89 -2.23
CA PRO A 355 10.34 -3.34 -2.07
C PRO A 355 10.37 -3.75 -0.59
N LYS A 356 9.65 -4.82 -0.24
CA LYS A 356 9.58 -5.35 1.14
C LYS A 356 10.94 -5.91 1.61
N ASP A 357 11.74 -6.44 0.69
CA ASP A 357 13.15 -6.80 0.91
C ASP A 357 14.05 -5.64 0.52
N PRO A 358 15.21 -5.43 1.16
CA PRO A 358 16.19 -4.43 0.74
C PRO A 358 16.75 -4.59 -0.67
N ASP A 359 16.45 -5.69 -1.38
CA ASP A 359 16.84 -5.86 -2.78
C ASP A 359 16.19 -4.80 -3.66
N GLN A 360 17.03 -3.91 -4.16
CA GLN A 360 16.65 -2.77 -5.00
C GLN A 360 17.14 -2.94 -6.44
N TYR A 361 17.53 -4.16 -6.83
CA TYR A 361 18.08 -4.47 -8.16
C TYR A 361 17.18 -3.95 -9.29
N SER A 362 15.87 -4.20 -9.19
CA SER A 362 14.91 -3.79 -10.21
C SER A 362 14.78 -2.27 -10.37
N LEU A 363 15.16 -1.49 -9.37
CA LEU A 363 15.01 -0.02 -9.41
C LEU A 363 16.28 0.71 -9.82
N TRP A 364 17.47 0.14 -9.54
CA TRP A 364 18.73 0.88 -9.66
C TRP A 364 19.83 0.20 -10.48
N HIS A 365 19.70 -1.10 -10.79
CA HIS A 365 20.73 -1.78 -11.58
C HIS A 365 20.72 -1.31 -13.03
N SER A 366 21.89 -1.09 -13.61
CA SER A 366 22.03 -0.51 -14.96
C SER A 366 21.38 -1.34 -16.08
N THR A 367 21.27 -2.66 -15.90
CA THR A 367 20.57 -3.54 -16.88
C THR A 367 19.05 -3.41 -16.83
N GLN A 368 18.49 -2.77 -15.84
CA GLN A 368 17.04 -2.61 -15.66
C GLN A 368 16.51 -1.36 -16.37
N THR A 369 16.72 -1.25 -17.67
CA THR A 369 16.46 -0.06 -18.47
C THR A 369 15.01 0.45 -18.46
N SER A 370 14.03 -0.43 -18.16
CA SER A 370 12.61 -0.08 -18.07
C SER A 370 12.19 0.43 -16.71
N THR A 371 12.90 0.08 -15.63
CA THR A 371 12.52 0.39 -14.26
C THR A 371 13.53 1.25 -13.50
N ASN A 372 14.78 1.31 -13.99
CA ASN A 372 15.80 2.26 -13.51
C ASN A 372 15.49 3.66 -14.08
N VAL A 373 14.55 4.35 -13.44
CA VAL A 373 14.10 5.69 -13.85
C VAL A 373 15.25 6.69 -13.94
N SER A 374 16.27 6.57 -13.09
CA SER A 374 17.43 7.49 -13.12
C SER A 374 18.41 7.23 -14.26
N ARG A 375 18.33 6.09 -14.92
CA ARG A 375 19.31 5.61 -15.91
C ARG A 375 20.74 5.59 -15.41
N LEU A 376 20.90 5.51 -14.08
CA LEU A 376 22.23 5.43 -13.49
C LEU A 376 22.94 4.13 -13.92
N ALA A 377 24.13 4.26 -14.46
CA ALA A 377 25.05 3.16 -14.76
C ALA A 377 26.32 3.32 -13.91
N ASN A 378 26.38 2.60 -12.79
CA ASN A 378 27.54 2.65 -11.90
C ASN A 378 27.95 1.22 -11.49
N PRO A 379 29.12 0.72 -11.97
CA PRO A 379 29.55 -0.66 -11.74
C PRO A 379 29.67 -1.05 -10.27
N ARG A 380 29.97 -0.09 -9.39
CA ARG A 380 30.06 -0.35 -7.96
C ARG A 380 28.68 -0.58 -7.34
N ILE A 381 27.70 0.23 -7.73
CA ILE A 381 26.29 0.08 -7.29
C ILE A 381 25.73 -1.22 -7.84
N ASP A 382 25.94 -1.50 -9.12
CA ASP A 382 25.52 -2.75 -9.76
C ASP A 382 26.08 -3.96 -9.01
N LYS A 383 27.38 -3.96 -8.70
CA LYS A 383 28.02 -5.04 -7.96
C LYS A 383 27.43 -5.24 -6.55
N LEU A 384 27.15 -4.18 -5.82
CA LEU A 384 26.51 -4.28 -4.51
C LEU A 384 25.09 -4.85 -4.58
N LEU A 385 24.34 -4.48 -5.61
CA LEU A 385 22.99 -5.03 -5.87
C LEU A 385 23.05 -6.51 -6.23
N GLU A 386 24.01 -6.93 -7.05
CA GLU A 386 24.25 -8.33 -7.40
C GLU A 386 24.63 -9.14 -6.17
N ASP A 387 25.62 -8.68 -5.39
CA ASP A 387 26.10 -9.36 -4.19
C ASP A 387 24.99 -9.49 -3.12
N GLY A 388 24.23 -8.40 -2.86
CA GLY A 388 23.10 -8.43 -1.93
C GLY A 388 21.98 -9.36 -2.36
N ARG A 389 21.83 -9.60 -3.67
CA ARG A 389 20.81 -10.47 -4.24
C ARG A 389 21.11 -11.96 -4.08
N ILE A 390 22.38 -12.33 -4.04
CA ILE A 390 22.80 -13.75 -3.92
C ILE A 390 23.16 -14.16 -2.49
N GLU A 391 23.59 -13.23 -1.63
CA GLU A 391 23.98 -13.49 -0.25
C GLU A 391 22.79 -13.99 0.59
N LEU A 392 22.93 -15.12 1.29
CA LEU A 392 21.88 -15.71 2.13
C LEU A 392 21.95 -15.27 3.59
N ASP A 393 23.16 -14.96 4.09
CA ASP A 393 23.34 -14.51 5.46
C ASP A 393 22.83 -13.06 5.63
N GLN A 394 21.82 -12.87 6.48
CA GLN A 394 21.18 -11.57 6.64
C GLN A 394 22.08 -10.48 7.16
N GLU A 395 23.04 -10.80 8.06
CA GLU A 395 23.96 -9.81 8.61
C GLU A 395 24.97 -9.36 7.57
N THR A 396 25.42 -10.24 6.71
CA THR A 396 26.30 -9.93 5.56
C THR A 396 25.53 -9.12 4.52
N ARG A 397 24.30 -9.52 4.18
CA ARG A 397 23.41 -8.75 3.29
C ARG A 397 23.19 -7.32 3.81
N LYS A 398 22.97 -7.17 5.13
CA LYS A 398 22.80 -5.87 5.76
C LYS A 398 23.98 -4.94 5.49
N LYS A 399 25.20 -5.42 5.67
CA LYS A 399 26.42 -4.63 5.39
C LYS A 399 26.48 -4.20 3.93
N ILE A 400 26.15 -5.10 3.00
CA ILE A 400 26.10 -4.80 1.56
C ILE A 400 25.07 -3.69 1.29
N TYR A 401 23.85 -3.77 1.85
CA TYR A 401 22.82 -2.75 1.62
C TYR A 401 23.09 -1.43 2.35
N LEU A 402 23.81 -1.41 3.47
CA LEU A 402 24.28 -0.17 4.07
C LEU A 402 25.27 0.56 3.14
N ASP A 403 26.20 -0.17 2.52
CA ASP A 403 27.14 0.37 1.54
C ASP A 403 26.44 0.80 0.25
N PHE A 404 25.51 -0.01 -0.26
CA PHE A 404 24.70 0.33 -1.42
C PHE A 404 24.01 1.69 -1.23
N GLN A 405 23.29 1.88 -0.12
CA GLN A 405 22.59 3.14 0.15
C GLN A 405 23.57 4.31 0.23
N ARG A 406 24.72 4.14 0.88
CA ARG A 406 25.73 5.18 0.99
C ARG A 406 26.22 5.64 -0.39
N PHE A 407 26.55 4.70 -1.28
CA PHE A 407 27.04 5.04 -2.61
C PHE A 407 25.93 5.57 -3.52
N LEU A 408 24.74 4.99 -3.48
CA LEU A 408 23.60 5.48 -4.25
C LEU A 408 23.27 6.93 -3.89
N VAL A 409 23.15 7.23 -2.59
CA VAL A 409 22.82 8.58 -2.12
C VAL A 409 23.95 9.56 -2.45
N GLU A 410 25.21 9.13 -2.46
CA GLU A 410 26.33 9.98 -2.85
C GLU A 410 26.33 10.34 -4.34
N GLU A 411 25.92 9.41 -5.22
CA GLU A 411 25.79 9.64 -6.66
C GLU A 411 24.60 10.54 -7.03
N VAL A 412 23.62 10.69 -6.14
CA VAL A 412 22.40 11.47 -6.32
C VAL A 412 21.70 11.18 -7.66
N PRO A 413 21.42 9.92 -7.99
CA PRO A 413 20.55 9.64 -9.13
C PRO A 413 19.10 10.06 -8.85
N ALA A 414 18.78 10.18 -7.56
CA ALA A 414 17.50 10.73 -7.10
C ALA A 414 17.68 11.57 -5.83
N VAL A 415 16.83 12.55 -5.64
CA VAL A 415 16.66 13.26 -4.37
C VAL A 415 15.48 12.63 -3.63
N PHE A 416 15.78 11.94 -2.55
CA PHE A 416 14.74 11.40 -1.66
C PHE A 416 14.12 12.55 -0.87
N LEU A 417 12.82 12.73 -0.95
CA LEU A 417 12.12 13.86 -0.38
C LEU A 417 11.39 13.49 0.90
N TYR A 418 10.34 12.71 0.79
CA TYR A 418 9.51 12.34 1.94
C TYR A 418 8.76 11.02 1.73
N HIS A 419 8.38 10.40 2.84
CA HIS A 419 7.37 9.35 2.89
C HIS A 419 6.00 10.01 2.95
N PRO A 420 5.05 9.68 2.05
CA PRO A 420 3.76 10.36 1.98
C PRO A 420 2.91 10.11 3.21
N GLU A 421 2.06 11.07 3.53
CA GLU A 421 1.03 10.96 4.55
C GLU A 421 -0.26 10.44 3.95
N TYR A 422 -0.85 9.46 4.59
CA TYR A 422 -2.17 8.94 4.23
C TYR A 422 -3.16 9.15 5.36
N TYR A 423 -4.40 9.41 4.99
CA TYR A 423 -5.48 9.68 5.92
C TYR A 423 -6.61 8.68 5.71
N THR A 424 -7.00 8.02 6.79
CA THR A 424 -8.20 7.19 6.85
C THR A 424 -9.30 7.98 7.53
N ILE A 425 -10.46 8.10 6.89
CA ILE A 425 -11.58 8.91 7.38
C ILE A 425 -12.76 7.97 7.68
N LYS A 426 -13.27 8.00 8.91
CA LYS A 426 -14.35 7.14 9.38
C LYS A 426 -15.49 7.99 9.94
N ARG A 427 -16.75 7.63 9.64
CA ARG A 427 -17.91 8.20 10.35
C ARG A 427 -17.94 7.68 11.80
N LYS A 428 -18.20 8.62 12.73
CA LYS A 428 -18.42 8.31 14.15
C LYS A 428 -19.72 7.57 14.39
#